data_75eaa9dd27fe6315b2d08e645f0a2276
#
_entry.id   75eaa9dd27fe6315b2d08e645f0a2276
#
_cell.length_a   1.000
_cell.length_b   1.000
_cell.length_c   1.000
_cell.angle_alpha   90.00
_cell.angle_beta   90.00
_cell.angle_gamma   90.00
#
_symmetry.space_group_name_H-M   'P 1'
#
loop_
_entity.id
_entity.type
_entity.pdbx_description
1 polymer ?
#
loop_
_entity_poly.entity_id
_entity_poly.type
_entity_poly.pdbx_seq_one_letter_code
_entity_poly.pdbx_strand_id
1 'polypeptide(L)'
;YAKLGYSGEVLRQIRLARKEEIDLTFFVEDNYDEYQLNEIRLGIHSCVDITKYLLHEYNGKQMEQIRLGLEEGIDVTPYNMVGFSSGQMKQIRLGLEEGIDVSEYADPFIDAVSMKEARHRISDKWNDEKPALNELQSQEILMGLTSGVDVSLYADPRYTFKEMEKIRLALERGSNLDGLLKYGC
;
A
#
# COMPACT_ATOMS: atom_id res chain seq x y z
N TYR A 1 -2.33 -22.55 -26.38
CA TYR A 1 -2.27 -21.08 -26.33
C TYR A 1 -1.62 -20.49 -27.59
N ALA A 2 -0.49 -20.99 -28.10
CA ALA A 2 0.13 -20.48 -29.34
C ALA A 2 -0.80 -20.50 -30.58
N LYS A 3 -1.80 -21.38 -30.60
CA LYS A 3 -2.84 -21.44 -31.66
C LYS A 3 -3.96 -20.41 -31.50
N LEU A 4 -4.01 -19.69 -30.35
CA LEU A 4 -5.07 -18.73 -30.02
C LEU A 4 -4.67 -17.27 -30.31
N GLY A 5 -3.49 -17.03 -30.91
CA GLY A 5 -3.06 -15.71 -31.37
C GLY A 5 -2.60 -14.74 -30.26
N TYR A 6 -2.34 -15.23 -29.04
CA TYR A 6 -1.82 -14.40 -27.96
C TYR A 6 -0.41 -13.89 -28.23
N SER A 7 -0.10 -12.65 -27.76
CA SER A 7 1.24 -12.09 -27.85
C SER A 7 2.29 -12.91 -27.10
N GLY A 8 3.56 -12.76 -27.47
CA GLY A 8 4.67 -13.43 -26.78
C GLY A 8 4.74 -13.06 -25.29
N GLU A 9 4.40 -11.84 -24.93
CA GLU A 9 4.41 -11.33 -23.56
C GLU A 9 3.24 -11.91 -22.73
N VAL A 10 2.03 -12.00 -23.28
CA VAL A 10 0.91 -12.71 -22.62
C VAL A 10 1.30 -14.18 -22.35
N LEU A 11 1.89 -14.85 -23.35
CA LEU A 11 2.37 -16.22 -23.18
C LEU A 11 3.47 -16.34 -22.10
N ARG A 12 4.29 -15.32 -21.95
CA ARG A 12 5.29 -15.23 -20.88
C ARG A 12 4.63 -15.15 -19.51
N GLN A 13 3.61 -14.29 -19.33
CA GLN A 13 2.87 -14.17 -18.06
C GLN A 13 2.19 -15.51 -17.69
N ILE A 14 1.57 -16.18 -18.64
CA ILE A 14 0.97 -17.51 -18.44
C ILE A 14 2.01 -18.53 -17.97
N ARG A 15 3.22 -18.53 -18.56
CA ARG A 15 4.30 -19.47 -18.15
C ARG A 15 4.80 -19.17 -16.74
N LEU A 16 4.96 -17.88 -16.38
CA LEU A 16 5.38 -17.47 -15.04
C LEU A 16 4.32 -17.89 -14.00
N ALA A 17 3.06 -17.57 -14.26
CA ALA A 17 1.95 -17.92 -13.38
C ALA A 17 1.86 -19.43 -13.11
N ARG A 18 2.03 -20.25 -14.16
CA ARG A 18 2.06 -21.71 -14.00
C ARG A 18 3.19 -22.23 -13.13
N LYS A 19 4.35 -21.59 -13.13
CA LYS A 19 5.47 -21.95 -12.25
C LYS A 19 5.17 -21.61 -10.79
N GLU A 20 4.30 -20.63 -10.57
CA GLU A 20 3.85 -20.15 -9.28
C GLU A 20 2.52 -20.79 -8.86
N GLU A 21 2.03 -21.78 -9.64
CA GLU A 21 0.75 -22.47 -9.44
C GLU A 21 -0.48 -21.53 -9.50
N ILE A 22 -0.35 -20.40 -10.21
CA ILE A 22 -1.39 -19.40 -10.42
C ILE A 22 -2.09 -19.66 -11.76
N ASP A 23 -3.44 -19.66 -11.77
CA ASP A 23 -4.24 -19.75 -12.98
C ASP A 23 -4.67 -18.33 -13.45
N LEU A 24 -4.14 -17.90 -14.59
CA LEU A 24 -4.50 -16.64 -15.24
C LEU A 24 -5.52 -16.83 -16.39
N THR A 25 -6.07 -18.01 -16.59
CA THR A 25 -6.93 -18.32 -17.75
C THR A 25 -8.08 -17.34 -17.87
N PHE A 26 -8.80 -17.09 -16.77
CA PHE A 26 -9.93 -16.17 -16.76
C PHE A 26 -9.52 -14.76 -17.22
N PHE A 27 -8.42 -14.22 -16.71
CA PHE A 27 -7.98 -12.85 -17.03
C PHE A 27 -7.46 -12.73 -18.46
N VAL A 28 -6.86 -13.79 -19.00
CA VAL A 28 -6.44 -13.84 -20.41
C VAL A 28 -7.66 -13.89 -21.34
N GLU A 29 -8.68 -14.66 -21.00
CA GLU A 29 -9.95 -14.74 -21.76
C GLU A 29 -10.75 -13.43 -21.67
N ASP A 30 -10.66 -12.72 -20.56
CA ASP A 30 -11.26 -11.39 -20.33
C ASP A 30 -10.44 -10.23 -20.94
N ASN A 31 -9.39 -10.54 -21.71
CA ASN A 31 -8.55 -9.60 -22.46
C ASN A 31 -7.75 -8.57 -21.65
N TYR A 32 -7.32 -8.92 -20.43
CA TYR A 32 -6.29 -8.14 -19.76
C TYR A 32 -4.98 -8.19 -20.54
N ASP A 33 -4.31 -7.03 -20.67
CA ASP A 33 -3.01 -6.96 -21.37
C ASP A 33 -1.87 -7.59 -20.55
N GLU A 34 -0.69 -7.72 -21.14
CA GLU A 34 0.47 -8.34 -20.50
C GLU A 34 0.95 -7.61 -19.25
N TYR A 35 0.79 -6.30 -19.16
CA TYR A 35 1.16 -5.48 -18.00
C TYR A 35 0.15 -5.67 -16.87
N GLN A 36 -1.13 -5.65 -17.20
CA GLN A 36 -2.22 -5.93 -16.26
C GLN A 36 -2.12 -7.37 -15.71
N LEU A 37 -1.89 -8.35 -16.59
CA LEU A 37 -1.68 -9.76 -16.19
C LEU A 37 -0.48 -9.93 -15.26
N ASN A 38 0.60 -9.15 -15.46
CA ASN A 38 1.74 -9.15 -14.55
C ASN A 38 1.33 -8.69 -13.15
N GLU A 39 0.59 -7.59 -13.03
CA GLU A 39 0.17 -7.05 -11.73
C GLU A 39 -0.86 -7.95 -11.04
N ILE A 40 -1.77 -8.58 -11.80
CA ILE A 40 -2.70 -9.59 -11.29
C ILE A 40 -1.92 -10.78 -10.71
N ARG A 41 -0.95 -11.33 -11.48
CA ARG A 41 -0.12 -12.45 -11.03
C ARG A 41 0.65 -12.11 -9.76
N LEU A 42 1.31 -10.94 -9.73
CA LEU A 42 2.06 -10.49 -8.55
C LEU A 42 1.15 -10.32 -7.34
N GLY A 43 -0.03 -9.72 -7.50
CA GLY A 43 -0.97 -9.54 -6.41
C GLY A 43 -1.52 -10.87 -5.84
N ILE A 44 -1.80 -11.86 -6.70
CA ILE A 44 -2.17 -13.20 -6.26
C ILE A 44 -1.00 -13.84 -5.49
N HIS A 45 0.23 -13.71 -6.01
CA HIS A 45 1.43 -14.22 -5.37
C HIS A 45 1.66 -13.61 -3.97
N SER A 46 1.45 -12.31 -3.84
CA SER A 46 1.56 -11.56 -2.56
C SER A 46 0.32 -11.69 -1.68
N CYS A 47 -0.70 -12.46 -2.09
CA CYS A 47 -1.95 -12.65 -1.35
C CYS A 47 -2.71 -11.35 -1.03
N VAL A 48 -2.58 -10.31 -1.84
CA VAL A 48 -3.35 -9.07 -1.70
C VAL A 48 -4.72 -9.18 -2.37
N ASP A 49 -5.66 -8.33 -1.96
CA ASP A 49 -7.00 -8.27 -2.55
C ASP A 49 -6.95 -7.63 -3.94
N ILE A 50 -6.76 -8.46 -4.98
CA ILE A 50 -6.70 -8.02 -6.37
C ILE A 50 -8.00 -7.39 -6.87
N THR A 51 -9.15 -7.65 -6.21
CA THR A 51 -10.45 -7.07 -6.63
C THR A 51 -10.46 -5.54 -6.54
N LYS A 52 -9.57 -4.97 -5.77
CA LYS A 52 -9.40 -3.52 -5.65
C LYS A 52 -8.93 -2.84 -6.93
N TYR A 53 -8.31 -3.57 -7.85
CA TYR A 53 -7.76 -3.02 -9.09
C TYR A 53 -8.09 -3.82 -10.36
N LEU A 54 -8.99 -4.79 -10.28
CA LEU A 54 -9.49 -5.55 -11.45
C LEU A 54 -10.46 -4.71 -12.29
N LEU A 55 -9.99 -3.60 -12.82
CA LEU A 55 -10.73 -2.74 -13.76
C LEU A 55 -9.92 -2.60 -15.05
N HIS A 56 -10.55 -2.84 -16.20
CA HIS A 56 -9.88 -2.72 -17.52
C HIS A 56 -9.39 -1.30 -17.81
N GLU A 57 -10.02 -0.29 -17.19
CA GLU A 57 -9.64 1.11 -17.32
C GLU A 57 -8.30 1.43 -16.64
N TYR A 58 -7.85 0.61 -15.69
CA TYR A 58 -6.51 0.75 -15.13
C TYR A 58 -5.47 0.16 -16.07
N ASN A 59 -4.46 0.92 -16.42
CA ASN A 59 -3.26 0.35 -17.05
C ASN A 59 -2.38 -0.36 -16.01
N GLY A 60 -1.45 -1.21 -16.48
CA GLY A 60 -0.58 -1.98 -15.59
C GLY A 60 0.19 -1.13 -14.57
N LYS A 61 0.61 0.11 -14.93
CA LYS A 61 1.30 1.01 -13.99
C LYS A 61 0.40 1.57 -12.89
N GLN A 62 -0.89 1.75 -13.16
CA GLN A 62 -1.86 2.13 -12.14
C GLN A 62 -2.14 0.96 -11.21
N MET A 63 -2.36 -0.24 -11.78
CA MET A 63 -2.52 -1.47 -11.01
C MET A 63 -1.30 -1.74 -10.10
N GLU A 64 -0.08 -1.50 -10.60
CA GLU A 64 1.16 -1.57 -9.81
C GLU A 64 1.10 -0.70 -8.55
N GLN A 65 0.67 0.57 -8.68
CA GLN A 65 0.63 1.47 -7.53
C GLN A 65 -0.41 1.03 -6.49
N ILE A 66 -1.55 0.50 -6.93
CA ILE A 66 -2.57 -0.03 -6.01
C ILE A 66 -2.05 -1.30 -5.33
N ARG A 67 -1.48 -2.26 -6.09
CA ARG A 67 -0.88 -3.48 -5.53
C ARG A 67 0.19 -3.17 -4.49
N LEU A 68 1.13 -2.28 -4.80
CA LEU A 68 2.20 -1.89 -3.86
C LEU A 68 1.62 -1.33 -2.56
N GLY A 69 0.59 -0.47 -2.62
CA GLY A 69 -0.05 0.02 -1.41
C GLY A 69 -0.74 -1.08 -0.60
N LEU A 70 -1.39 -2.03 -1.27
CA LEU A 70 -1.99 -3.19 -0.59
C LEU A 70 -0.94 -4.11 0.05
N GLU A 71 0.22 -4.30 -0.59
CA GLU A 71 1.34 -5.07 -0.03
C GLU A 71 1.91 -4.44 1.25
N GLU A 72 1.95 -3.11 1.31
CA GLU A 72 2.38 -2.34 2.48
C GLU A 72 1.25 -2.13 3.51
N GLY A 73 0.06 -2.69 3.27
CA GLY A 73 -1.09 -2.55 4.17
C GLY A 73 -1.72 -1.15 4.20
N ILE A 74 -1.46 -0.33 3.18
CA ILE A 74 -1.95 1.04 3.08
C ILE A 74 -3.39 1.05 2.60
N ASP A 75 -4.22 1.95 3.15
CA ASP A 75 -5.53 2.24 2.58
C ASP A 75 -5.38 2.89 1.20
N VAL A 76 -5.71 2.13 0.16
CA VAL A 76 -5.62 2.58 -1.24
C VAL A 76 -6.77 3.49 -1.67
N THR A 77 -7.82 3.62 -0.85
CA THR A 77 -9.04 4.39 -1.17
C THR A 77 -8.76 5.83 -1.65
N PRO A 78 -7.80 6.58 -1.07
CA PRO A 78 -7.53 7.95 -1.50
C PRO A 78 -7.04 8.10 -2.95
N TYR A 79 -6.50 7.04 -3.56
CA TYR A 79 -5.96 7.08 -4.93
C TYR A 79 -6.45 5.96 -5.85
N ASN A 80 -7.25 5.04 -5.36
CA ASN A 80 -7.84 3.96 -6.14
C ASN A 80 -8.98 4.49 -7.02
N MET A 81 -8.63 5.32 -7.99
CA MET A 81 -9.57 5.96 -8.92
C MET A 81 -8.92 6.11 -10.30
N VAL A 82 -9.64 5.72 -11.34
CA VAL A 82 -9.19 5.73 -12.75
C VAL A 82 -8.71 7.11 -13.21
N GLY A 83 -9.26 8.19 -12.63
CA GLY A 83 -8.88 9.57 -12.95
C GLY A 83 -7.45 9.97 -12.59
N PHE A 84 -6.79 9.25 -11.69
CA PHE A 84 -5.39 9.48 -11.37
C PHE A 84 -4.46 8.77 -12.36
N SER A 85 -3.43 9.46 -12.83
CA SER A 85 -2.31 8.82 -13.51
C SER A 85 -1.49 7.98 -12.52
N SER A 86 -0.73 6.99 -13.01
CA SER A 86 0.16 6.19 -12.16
C SER A 86 1.19 7.04 -11.40
N GLY A 87 1.64 8.17 -11.99
CA GLY A 87 2.54 9.12 -11.32
C GLY A 87 1.88 9.83 -10.14
N GLN A 88 0.63 10.22 -10.27
CA GLN A 88 -0.17 10.82 -9.19
C GLN A 88 -0.44 9.79 -8.09
N MET A 89 -0.92 8.60 -8.46
CA MET A 89 -1.12 7.48 -7.52
C MET A 89 0.14 7.20 -6.69
N LYS A 90 1.32 7.19 -7.36
CA LYS A 90 2.61 7.02 -6.69
C LYS A 90 2.87 8.09 -5.62
N GLN A 91 2.59 9.37 -5.92
CA GLN A 91 2.85 10.43 -4.93
C GLN A 91 1.90 10.35 -3.74
N ILE A 92 0.64 9.98 -3.98
CA ILE A 92 -0.34 9.78 -2.90
C ILE A 92 0.07 8.57 -2.04
N ARG A 93 0.39 7.42 -2.67
CA ARG A 93 0.86 6.22 -1.97
C ARG A 93 2.08 6.52 -1.08
N LEU A 94 3.10 7.17 -1.64
CA LEU A 94 4.30 7.54 -0.88
C LEU A 94 3.98 8.47 0.31
N GLY A 95 3.04 9.39 0.16
CA GLY A 95 2.61 10.24 1.28
C GLY A 95 1.90 9.44 2.38
N LEU A 96 1.08 8.47 2.00
CA LEU A 96 0.44 7.56 2.95
C LEU A 96 1.48 6.65 3.65
N GLU A 97 2.51 6.17 2.93
CA GLU A 97 3.65 5.44 3.50
C GLU A 97 4.43 6.30 4.51
N GLU A 98 4.61 7.58 4.21
CA GLU A 98 5.24 8.56 5.12
C GLU A 98 4.31 8.96 6.28
N GLY A 99 3.06 8.50 6.30
CA GLY A 99 2.07 8.78 7.32
C GLY A 99 1.59 10.22 7.35
N ILE A 100 1.74 10.97 6.25
CA ILE A 100 1.29 12.36 6.14
C ILE A 100 -0.14 12.43 5.59
N ASP A 101 -0.82 13.54 5.87
CA ASP A 101 -2.14 13.83 5.31
C ASP A 101 -2.02 14.17 3.81
N VAL A 102 -2.57 13.32 2.96
CA VAL A 102 -2.55 13.47 1.50
C VAL A 102 -3.71 14.31 0.97
N SER A 103 -4.69 14.66 1.80
CA SER A 103 -5.93 15.33 1.38
C SER A 103 -5.70 16.68 0.69
N GLU A 104 -4.60 17.37 1.01
CA GLU A 104 -4.24 18.64 0.40
C GLU A 104 -3.90 18.51 -1.09
N TYR A 105 -3.38 17.36 -1.53
CA TYR A 105 -2.90 17.18 -2.91
C TYR A 105 -3.46 15.95 -3.64
N ALA A 106 -4.23 15.09 -2.98
CA ALA A 106 -4.87 13.94 -3.62
C ALA A 106 -6.05 14.37 -4.50
N ASP A 107 -5.78 15.14 -5.55
CA ASP A 107 -6.74 15.67 -6.50
C ASP A 107 -6.28 15.34 -7.94
N PRO A 108 -7.07 14.67 -8.79
CA PRO A 108 -6.72 14.33 -10.16
C PRO A 108 -6.32 15.54 -11.05
N PHE A 109 -6.72 16.75 -10.67
CA PHE A 109 -6.36 17.98 -11.38
C PHE A 109 -4.99 18.54 -11.01
N ILE A 110 -4.34 18.00 -9.97
CA ILE A 110 -2.98 18.35 -9.57
C ILE A 110 -2.01 17.38 -10.27
N ASP A 111 -1.05 17.87 -11.04
CA ASP A 111 -0.10 17.00 -11.73
C ASP A 111 0.88 16.32 -10.74
N ALA A 112 1.49 15.21 -11.16
CA ALA A 112 2.35 14.39 -10.31
C ALA A 112 3.60 15.12 -9.78
N VAL A 113 4.08 16.16 -10.48
CA VAL A 113 5.23 16.96 -10.03
C VAL A 113 4.81 17.86 -8.89
N SER A 114 3.70 18.58 -9.06
CA SER A 114 3.10 19.43 -8.01
C SER A 114 2.71 18.61 -6.78
N MET A 115 2.15 17.40 -6.96
CA MET A 115 1.90 16.47 -5.86
C MET A 115 3.18 16.08 -5.11
N LYS A 116 4.27 15.81 -5.84
CA LYS A 116 5.57 15.49 -5.24
C LYS A 116 6.09 16.64 -4.39
N GLU A 117 6.00 17.88 -4.90
CA GLU A 117 6.43 19.07 -4.17
C GLU A 117 5.59 19.28 -2.91
N ALA A 118 4.26 19.12 -3.01
CA ALA A 118 3.35 19.20 -1.87
C ALA A 118 3.68 18.13 -0.82
N ARG A 119 3.89 16.87 -1.25
CA ARG A 119 4.29 15.79 -0.36
C ARG A 119 5.58 16.11 0.40
N HIS A 120 6.64 16.56 -0.28
CA HIS A 120 7.90 16.91 0.38
C HIS A 120 7.69 18.07 1.38
N ARG A 121 7.01 19.13 0.98
CA ARG A 121 6.72 20.28 1.87
C ARG A 121 5.98 19.84 3.14
N ILE A 122 4.98 18.96 3.01
CA ILE A 122 4.19 18.46 4.14
C ILE A 122 5.06 17.53 5.00
N SER A 123 5.84 16.64 4.36
CA SER A 123 6.75 15.73 5.06
C SER A 123 7.84 16.47 5.84
N ASP A 124 8.47 17.47 5.23
CA ASP A 124 9.48 18.30 5.89
C ASP A 124 8.87 19.03 7.09
N LYS A 125 7.73 19.70 6.91
CA LYS A 125 7.01 20.36 7.99
C LYS A 125 6.62 19.36 9.10
N TRP A 126 6.13 18.17 8.74
CA TRP A 126 5.80 17.12 9.69
C TRP A 126 7.02 16.68 10.49
N ASN A 127 8.17 16.47 9.85
CA ASN A 127 9.41 16.07 10.51
C ASN A 127 9.94 17.15 11.46
N ASP A 128 9.79 18.43 11.10
CA ASP A 128 10.18 19.58 11.94
C ASP A 128 9.23 19.77 13.13
N GLU A 129 7.94 19.53 12.95
CA GLU A 129 6.89 19.73 13.95
C GLU A 129 6.51 18.42 14.71
N LYS A 130 7.10 17.27 14.34
CA LYS A 130 6.77 15.99 14.94
C LYS A 130 6.98 16.04 16.46
N PRO A 131 5.91 15.89 17.24
CA PRO A 131 6.04 15.95 18.69
C PRO A 131 6.96 14.84 19.17
N ALA A 132 7.83 15.15 20.13
CA ALA A 132 8.63 14.13 20.79
C ALA A 132 7.70 13.20 21.57
N LEU A 133 8.07 11.93 21.63
CA LEU A 133 7.40 10.96 22.51
C LEU A 133 7.44 11.47 23.95
N ASN A 134 6.29 11.50 24.62
CA ASN A 134 6.25 11.81 26.03
C ASN A 134 6.73 10.60 26.87
N GLU A 135 6.90 10.81 28.16
CA GLU A 135 7.44 9.77 29.05
C GLU A 135 6.59 8.50 29.06
N LEU A 136 5.25 8.61 29.08
CA LEU A 136 4.35 7.47 29.08
C LEU A 136 4.38 6.70 27.75
N GLN A 137 4.47 7.39 26.63
CA GLN A 137 4.63 6.78 25.31
C GLN A 137 5.98 6.05 25.21
N SER A 138 7.05 6.66 25.72
CA SER A 138 8.39 6.05 25.75
C SER A 138 8.42 4.80 26.62
N GLN A 139 7.71 4.78 27.74
CA GLN A 139 7.57 3.61 28.59
C GLN A 139 6.84 2.46 27.89
N GLU A 140 5.76 2.75 27.13
CA GLU A 140 5.04 1.73 26.36
C GLU A 140 5.91 1.09 25.27
N ILE A 141 6.72 1.89 24.60
CA ILE A 141 7.69 1.39 23.60
C ILE A 141 8.73 0.50 24.29
N LEU A 142 9.28 0.93 25.44
CA LEU A 142 10.26 0.13 26.20
C LEU A 142 9.67 -1.20 26.66
N MET A 143 8.41 -1.20 27.13
CA MET A 143 7.70 -2.44 27.48
C MET A 143 7.54 -3.37 26.27
N GLY A 144 7.17 -2.83 25.11
CA GLY A 144 7.08 -3.61 23.89
C GLY A 144 8.40 -4.22 23.46
N LEU A 145 9.49 -3.45 23.48
CA LEU A 145 10.85 -3.96 23.22
C LEU A 145 11.23 -5.09 24.18
N THR A 146 10.89 -4.95 25.47
CA THR A 146 11.16 -5.96 26.49
C THR A 146 10.33 -7.23 26.26
N SER A 147 9.09 -7.09 25.79
CA SER A 147 8.21 -8.22 25.43
C SER A 147 8.55 -8.83 24.08
N GLY A 148 9.47 -8.24 23.30
CA GLY A 148 9.88 -8.74 21.98
C GLY A 148 8.85 -8.53 20.87
N VAL A 149 7.92 -7.58 21.02
CA VAL A 149 6.96 -7.23 19.98
C VAL A 149 7.53 -6.15 19.05
N ASP A 150 7.01 -6.10 17.83
CA ASP A 150 7.39 -5.10 16.85
C ASP A 150 6.84 -3.72 17.23
N VAL A 151 7.68 -2.90 17.84
CA VAL A 151 7.31 -1.55 18.29
C VAL A 151 7.18 -0.56 17.14
N SER A 152 7.74 -0.84 15.96
CA SER A 152 7.64 0.05 14.79
C SER A 152 6.20 0.31 14.38
N LEU A 153 5.31 -0.63 14.65
CA LEU A 153 3.88 -0.55 14.35
C LEU A 153 3.13 0.52 15.15
N TYR A 154 3.69 1.00 16.27
CA TYR A 154 3.02 1.97 17.13
C TYR A 154 3.94 3.01 17.77
N ALA A 155 5.23 2.99 17.48
CA ALA A 155 6.20 3.98 17.99
C ALA A 155 6.05 5.35 17.29
N ASP A 156 4.84 5.85 17.20
CA ASP A 156 4.50 7.13 16.57
C ASP A 156 3.85 8.07 17.60
N PRO A 157 4.37 9.28 17.81
CA PRO A 157 3.85 10.23 18.81
C PRO A 157 2.39 10.67 18.58
N ARG A 158 1.81 10.38 17.42
CA ARG A 158 0.38 10.60 17.14
C ARG A 158 -0.53 9.65 17.91
N TYR A 159 -0.03 8.47 18.29
CA TYR A 159 -0.78 7.59 19.18
C TYR A 159 -0.73 8.13 20.61
N THR A 160 -1.86 8.12 21.29
CA THR A 160 -1.85 8.30 22.74
C THR A 160 -1.19 7.08 23.41
N PHE A 161 -0.65 7.24 24.63
CA PHE A 161 -0.06 6.11 25.37
C PHE A 161 -1.06 4.95 25.54
N LYS A 162 -2.37 5.26 25.71
CA LYS A 162 -3.42 4.22 25.83
C LYS A 162 -3.65 3.44 24.52
N GLU A 163 -3.48 4.10 23.38
CA GLU A 163 -3.54 3.42 22.08
C GLU A 163 -2.32 2.55 21.87
N MET A 164 -1.13 3.05 22.22
CA MET A 164 0.12 2.26 22.18
C MET A 164 0.02 1.04 23.10
N GLU A 165 -0.48 1.19 24.33
CA GLU A 165 -0.72 0.09 25.26
C GLU A 165 -1.64 -0.98 24.65
N LYS A 166 -2.75 -0.57 24.04
CA LYS A 166 -3.69 -1.51 23.38
C LYS A 166 -3.03 -2.28 22.24
N ILE A 167 -2.26 -1.60 21.40
CA ILE A 167 -1.55 -2.23 20.28
C ILE A 167 -0.50 -3.19 20.83
N ARG A 168 0.33 -2.79 21.78
CA ARG A 168 1.33 -3.66 22.43
C ARG A 168 0.68 -4.91 23.01
N LEU A 169 -0.39 -4.76 23.80
CA LEU A 169 -1.08 -5.90 24.41
C LEU A 169 -1.73 -6.82 23.37
N ALA A 170 -2.20 -6.28 22.24
CA ALA A 170 -2.72 -7.09 21.15
C ALA A 170 -1.59 -7.89 20.46
N LEU A 171 -0.43 -7.27 20.23
CA LEU A 171 0.78 -7.92 19.69
C LEU A 171 1.28 -9.04 20.61
N GLU A 172 1.38 -8.78 21.91
CA GLU A 172 1.80 -9.78 22.91
C GLU A 172 0.89 -11.02 22.94
N ARG A 173 -0.39 -10.85 22.63
CA ARG A 173 -1.39 -11.93 22.56
C ARG A 173 -1.50 -12.59 21.20
N GLY A 174 -0.79 -12.09 20.18
CA GLY A 174 -0.95 -12.51 18.79
C GLY A 174 -2.36 -12.23 18.23
N SER A 175 -3.01 -11.17 18.73
CA SER A 175 -4.37 -10.79 18.33
C SER A 175 -4.34 -9.96 17.05
N ASN A 176 -5.47 -9.95 16.32
CA ASN A 176 -5.66 -9.07 15.18
C ASN A 176 -5.56 -7.59 15.58
N LEU A 177 -4.88 -6.79 14.75
CA LEU A 177 -4.67 -5.35 14.94
C LEU A 177 -5.68 -4.49 14.16
N ASP A 178 -6.69 -5.11 13.54
CA ASP A 178 -7.70 -4.40 12.75
C ASP A 178 -8.35 -3.27 13.58
N GLY A 179 -8.31 -2.06 13.02
CA GLY A 179 -8.85 -0.87 13.66
C GLY A 179 -8.03 -0.30 14.83
N LEU A 180 -6.90 -0.91 15.18
CA LEU A 180 -5.97 -0.37 16.18
C LEU A 180 -4.86 0.46 15.53
N LEU A 181 -4.36 0.02 14.38
CA LEU A 181 -3.34 0.77 13.62
C LEU A 181 -4.03 1.89 12.84
N LYS A 182 -3.70 3.12 13.19
CA LYS A 182 -4.25 4.34 12.57
C LYS A 182 -3.25 5.04 11.67
N TYR A 183 -1.98 4.82 11.92
CA TYR A 183 -0.88 5.48 11.25
C TYR A 183 0.07 4.39 10.74
N GLY A 184 0.45 4.48 9.47
CA GLY A 184 1.46 3.59 8.90
C GLY A 184 2.85 3.91 9.48
N CYS A 185 3.70 2.88 9.53
CA CYS A 185 5.11 3.05 9.84
C CYS A 185 5.84 3.71 8.67
#